data_d6e4be5636ae9b1bad79998994cd2fb7
#
_entry.id   d6e4be5636ae9b1bad79998994cd2fb7
#
_cell.length_a   1.000
_cell.length_b   1.000
_cell.length_c   1.000
_cell.angle_alpha   90.00
_cell.angle_beta   90.00
_cell.angle_gamma   90.00
#
_symmetry.space_group_name_H-M   'P 1'
#
loop_
_entity.id
_entity.type
_entity.pdbx_description
1 polymer ?
#
loop_
_entity_poly.entity_id
_entity_poly.type
_entity_poly.pdbx_seq_one_letter_code
_entity_poly.pdbx_strand_id
1 'polypeptide(L)'
;MVHNKNNTILKMIKGEETSHTPVWFMRQAGRSQPEYRKLKEKYSLFDITHQPELCAYVTHLPVDNYHTDAAILYKDIMTPLKPIGVDVEIKSGIGPVIHNPIKTIQDVEKLSQIDPERDVPYVLDTIKLLTEEKLNVPLIGFTGAPFTLASYMIEGGPSKNYNFTKAMMYRDEATWFALMNHLVDVSVKYVTAQVEAGAELIQIFDSWVGALNVEDYRRYIKPHMIRLISEVKEKHDVPVILFGVGASHLINEWNDLPIDVLGLDWRTSINQAQQLGVTKTFQGNLDPSILLAPWNVIEERLKPILDQGMENGKHIFNLGHGVFPEVQPETLRKVSEFVHTYTQR
;
A
#
# COMPACT_ATOMS: atom_id res chain seq x y z
N MET A 1 -7.67 22.45 -21.06
CA MET A 1 -9.06 21.99 -20.76
C MET A 1 -8.96 21.28 -19.42
N VAL A 2 -9.65 21.75 -18.39
CA VAL A 2 -9.69 21.06 -17.10
C VAL A 2 -10.51 19.79 -17.35
N HIS A 3 -9.85 18.66 -17.56
CA HIS A 3 -10.54 17.38 -17.58
C HIS A 3 -11.23 17.22 -16.22
N ASN A 4 -12.52 16.90 -16.24
CA ASN A 4 -13.31 16.66 -15.04
C ASN A 4 -12.68 15.43 -14.35
N LYS A 5 -11.85 15.66 -13.32
CA LYS A 5 -11.10 14.61 -12.63
C LYS A 5 -12.08 13.70 -11.90
N ASN A 6 -11.92 12.40 -12.07
CA ASN A 6 -12.69 11.41 -11.32
C ASN A 6 -12.19 11.36 -9.86
N ASN A 7 -12.91 11.97 -8.95
CA ASN A 7 -12.59 12.03 -7.52
C ASN A 7 -13.44 11.07 -6.68
N THR A 8 -14.04 10.04 -7.28
CA THR A 8 -14.96 9.11 -6.61
C THR A 8 -14.36 8.50 -5.35
N ILE A 9 -13.10 8.08 -5.38
CA ILE A 9 -12.42 7.51 -4.21
C ILE A 9 -12.28 8.52 -3.06
N LEU A 10 -11.92 9.77 -3.35
CA LEU A 10 -11.78 10.82 -2.34
C LEU A 10 -13.13 11.21 -1.73
N LYS A 11 -14.18 11.29 -2.54
CA LYS A 11 -15.56 11.52 -2.09
C LYS A 11 -16.03 10.40 -1.17
N MET A 12 -15.78 9.14 -1.56
CA MET A 12 -16.13 7.97 -0.75
C MET A 12 -15.48 8.02 0.64
N ILE A 13 -14.20 8.38 0.72
CA ILE A 13 -13.48 8.51 2.00
C ILE A 13 -14.08 9.61 2.87
N LYS A 14 -14.49 10.72 2.27
CA LYS A 14 -15.15 11.85 2.97
C LYS A 14 -16.58 11.54 3.37
N GLY A 15 -17.16 10.45 2.88
CA GLY A 15 -18.59 10.12 3.09
C GLY A 15 -19.53 10.98 2.26
N GLU A 16 -19.06 11.55 1.16
CA GLU A 16 -19.85 12.27 0.17
C GLU A 16 -20.56 11.28 -0.78
N GLU A 17 -21.62 11.73 -1.43
CA GLU A 17 -22.31 10.93 -2.44
C GLU A 17 -21.40 10.61 -3.64
N THR A 18 -21.46 9.36 -4.07
CA THR A 18 -20.73 8.86 -5.23
C THR A 18 -21.67 8.11 -6.16
N SER A 19 -21.38 8.11 -7.44
CA SER A 19 -22.20 7.40 -8.45
C SER A 19 -22.07 5.87 -8.36
N HIS A 20 -20.98 5.38 -7.78
CA HIS A 20 -20.66 3.95 -7.65
C HIS A 20 -19.61 3.75 -6.56
N THR A 21 -19.35 2.51 -6.19
CA THR A 21 -18.22 2.13 -5.34
C THR A 21 -16.92 2.24 -6.12
N PRO A 22 -15.95 3.06 -5.69
CA PRO A 22 -14.67 3.18 -6.37
C PRO A 22 -13.86 1.88 -6.29
N VAL A 23 -13.08 1.60 -7.33
CA VAL A 23 -12.26 0.40 -7.46
C VAL A 23 -10.84 0.71 -7.85
N TRP A 24 -9.89 0.04 -7.21
CA TRP A 24 -8.51 -0.10 -7.65
C TRP A 24 -7.97 -1.45 -7.15
N PHE A 25 -6.83 -1.90 -7.67
CA PHE A 25 -6.27 -3.20 -7.31
C PHE A 25 -4.84 -3.04 -6.82
N MET A 26 -4.53 -3.59 -5.65
CA MET A 26 -3.13 -3.70 -5.21
C MET A 26 -2.32 -4.49 -6.23
N ARG A 27 -1.14 -3.97 -6.60
CA ARG A 27 -0.30 -4.48 -7.69
C ARG A 27 -1.00 -4.49 -9.06
N GLN A 28 -1.90 -3.53 -9.29
CA GLN A 28 -2.61 -3.40 -10.57
C GLN A 28 -1.66 -3.19 -11.75
N ALA A 29 -0.57 -2.46 -11.58
CA ALA A 29 0.52 -2.38 -12.54
C ALA A 29 1.52 -3.53 -12.32
N GLY A 30 1.87 -4.27 -13.35
CA GLY A 30 2.86 -5.32 -13.22
C GLY A 30 2.74 -6.47 -14.21
N ARG A 31 3.23 -7.64 -13.80
CA ARG A 31 3.43 -8.81 -14.67
C ARG A 31 2.16 -9.40 -15.31
N SER A 32 0.98 -9.11 -14.81
CA SER A 32 -0.28 -9.49 -15.45
C SER A 32 -0.49 -8.75 -16.78
N GLN A 33 0.11 -7.56 -16.98
CA GLN A 33 -0.05 -6.74 -18.16
C GLN A 33 0.95 -7.09 -19.28
N PRO A 34 0.49 -7.32 -20.53
CA PRO A 34 1.35 -7.58 -21.68
C PRO A 34 2.32 -6.43 -21.97
N GLU A 35 1.88 -5.19 -21.84
CA GLU A 35 2.67 -3.98 -22.06
C GLU A 35 3.85 -3.91 -21.09
N TYR A 36 3.59 -4.21 -19.82
CA TYR A 36 4.64 -4.28 -18.80
C TYR A 36 5.66 -5.40 -19.12
N ARG A 37 5.21 -6.58 -19.53
CA ARG A 37 6.12 -7.67 -19.90
C ARG A 37 7.02 -7.30 -21.06
N LYS A 38 6.50 -6.60 -22.11
CA LYS A 38 7.30 -6.07 -23.22
C LYS A 38 8.33 -5.04 -22.77
N LEU A 39 7.95 -4.19 -21.80
CA LEU A 39 8.90 -3.23 -21.23
C LEU A 39 10.04 -3.97 -20.52
N LYS A 40 9.74 -5.02 -19.79
CA LYS A 40 10.72 -5.84 -19.07
C LYS A 40 11.70 -6.59 -19.98
N GLU A 41 11.41 -6.78 -21.24
CA GLU A 41 12.36 -7.33 -22.24
C GLU A 41 13.50 -6.36 -22.53
N LYS A 42 13.26 -5.04 -22.39
CA LYS A 42 14.20 -3.97 -22.74
C LYS A 42 14.81 -3.28 -21.53
N TYR A 43 14.08 -3.20 -20.43
CA TYR A 43 14.43 -2.43 -19.24
C TYR A 43 14.44 -3.29 -18.00
N SER A 44 15.44 -3.09 -17.14
CA SER A 44 15.46 -3.69 -15.79
C SER A 44 14.35 -3.08 -14.90
N LEU A 45 14.08 -3.70 -13.75
CA LEU A 45 13.20 -3.09 -12.75
C LEU A 45 13.76 -1.74 -12.28
N PHE A 46 15.08 -1.67 -12.12
CA PHE A 46 15.76 -0.43 -11.77
C PHE A 46 15.51 0.67 -12.80
N ASP A 47 15.68 0.39 -14.10
CA ASP A 47 15.43 1.37 -15.16
C ASP A 47 13.99 1.88 -15.14
N ILE A 48 13.01 0.98 -15.02
CA ILE A 48 11.60 1.36 -14.99
C ILE A 48 11.28 2.24 -13.78
N THR A 49 11.83 1.91 -12.61
CA THR A 49 11.51 2.63 -11.37
C THR A 49 12.31 3.93 -11.18
N HIS A 50 13.42 4.11 -11.89
CA HIS A 50 14.30 5.29 -11.77
C HIS A 50 14.18 6.27 -12.94
N GLN A 51 13.46 5.90 -14.03
CA GLN A 51 13.14 6.81 -15.12
C GLN A 51 11.69 7.29 -14.99
N PRO A 52 11.44 8.57 -14.69
CA PRO A 52 10.10 9.09 -14.42
C PRO A 52 9.07 8.77 -15.52
N GLU A 53 9.45 8.87 -16.78
CA GLU A 53 8.56 8.61 -17.92
C GLU A 53 8.13 7.15 -17.99
N LEU A 54 9.06 6.21 -17.78
CA LEU A 54 8.76 4.78 -17.77
C LEU A 54 7.91 4.39 -16.54
N CYS A 55 8.25 4.92 -15.37
CA CYS A 55 7.51 4.68 -14.16
C CYS A 55 6.08 5.26 -14.25
N ALA A 56 5.94 6.47 -14.79
CA ALA A 56 4.65 7.11 -15.01
C ALA A 56 3.81 6.32 -16.02
N TYR A 57 4.39 5.84 -17.10
CA TYR A 57 3.72 5.00 -18.09
C TYR A 57 3.16 3.72 -17.43
N VAL A 58 3.99 2.99 -16.69
CA VAL A 58 3.57 1.76 -16.00
C VAL A 58 2.49 2.04 -14.94
N THR A 59 2.63 3.13 -14.19
CA THR A 59 1.64 3.54 -13.18
C THR A 59 0.28 3.87 -13.80
N HIS A 60 0.27 4.47 -14.99
CA HIS A 60 -0.95 4.89 -15.70
C HIS A 60 -1.69 3.73 -16.38
N LEU A 61 -0.97 2.71 -16.88
CA LEU A 61 -1.54 1.60 -17.65
C LEU A 61 -2.82 0.99 -17.06
N PRO A 62 -2.93 0.70 -15.74
CA PRO A 62 -4.13 0.10 -15.18
C PRO A 62 -5.36 1.01 -15.24
N VAL A 63 -5.16 2.33 -15.20
CA VAL A 63 -6.28 3.29 -15.29
C VAL A 63 -6.96 3.15 -16.65
N ASP A 64 -6.18 3.08 -17.72
CA ASP A 64 -6.70 2.90 -19.08
C ASP A 64 -7.21 1.47 -19.31
N ASN A 65 -6.44 0.47 -18.87
CA ASN A 65 -6.73 -0.92 -19.19
C ASN A 65 -7.88 -1.49 -18.35
N TYR A 66 -8.04 -1.05 -17.09
CA TYR A 66 -9.00 -1.61 -16.14
C TYR A 66 -10.08 -0.63 -15.71
N HIS A 67 -10.02 0.64 -16.13
CA HIS A 67 -10.93 1.71 -15.71
C HIS A 67 -10.99 1.88 -14.19
N THR A 68 -9.83 1.84 -13.53
CA THR A 68 -9.74 2.02 -12.08
C THR A 68 -9.94 3.47 -11.67
N ASP A 69 -10.49 3.69 -10.46
CA ASP A 69 -10.79 5.01 -9.89
C ASP A 69 -9.60 5.64 -9.14
N ALA A 70 -8.47 4.96 -9.11
CA ALA A 70 -7.20 5.46 -8.60
C ALA A 70 -6.01 4.79 -9.29
N ALA A 71 -4.91 5.51 -9.39
CA ALA A 71 -3.60 4.95 -9.70
C ALA A 71 -2.80 4.81 -8.41
N ILE A 72 -1.94 3.79 -8.34
CA ILE A 72 -0.93 3.68 -7.29
C ILE A 72 0.45 3.75 -7.91
N LEU A 73 1.33 4.57 -7.33
CA LEU A 73 2.70 4.75 -7.80
C LEU A 73 3.42 3.40 -7.94
N TYR A 74 4.01 3.14 -9.10
CA TYR A 74 4.77 1.91 -9.35
C TYR A 74 6.16 1.99 -8.72
N LYS A 75 6.28 1.54 -7.50
CA LYS A 75 7.52 1.46 -6.70
C LYS A 75 7.46 0.24 -5.77
N ASP A 76 8.51 0.04 -4.99
CA ASP A 76 8.56 -0.91 -3.89
C ASP A 76 8.77 -0.20 -2.54
N ILE A 77 8.47 -0.89 -1.46
CA ILE A 77 8.59 -0.34 -0.10
C ILE A 77 10.05 -0.15 0.36
N MET A 78 11.02 -0.73 -0.37
CA MET A 78 12.46 -0.60 -0.06
C MET A 78 13.06 0.72 -0.58
N THR A 79 12.36 1.43 -1.46
CA THR A 79 12.85 2.65 -2.12
C THR A 79 13.48 3.66 -1.14
N PRO A 80 12.88 4.01 0.02
CA PRO A 80 13.49 4.98 0.95
C PRO A 80 14.63 4.41 1.79
N LEU A 81 14.88 3.10 1.77
CA LEU A 81 15.88 2.47 2.64
C LEU A 81 17.29 2.55 2.07
N LYS A 82 17.44 2.46 0.76
CA LYS A 82 18.75 2.49 0.11
C LYS A 82 19.52 3.80 0.39
N PRO A 83 18.90 4.98 0.27
CA PRO A 83 19.57 6.24 0.57
C PRO A 83 20.04 6.40 2.02
N ILE A 84 19.40 5.74 2.95
CA ILE A 84 19.77 5.82 4.37
C ILE A 84 20.88 4.83 4.78
N GLY A 85 21.42 4.08 3.83
CA GLY A 85 22.55 3.18 4.05
C GLY A 85 22.20 1.70 4.15
N VAL A 86 20.95 1.32 3.78
CA VAL A 86 20.58 -0.10 3.69
C VAL A 86 21.03 -0.67 2.33
N ASP A 87 21.87 -1.68 2.37
CA ASP A 87 22.33 -2.38 1.17
C ASP A 87 21.29 -3.43 0.75
N VAL A 88 20.31 -2.97 -0.01
CA VAL A 88 19.18 -3.79 -0.46
C VAL A 88 19.25 -4.07 -1.96
N GLU A 89 19.03 -5.34 -2.31
CA GLU A 89 18.89 -5.85 -3.67
C GLU A 89 17.52 -6.54 -3.84
N ILE A 90 16.83 -6.28 -4.92
CA ILE A 90 15.57 -6.98 -5.25
C ILE A 90 15.91 -8.17 -6.16
N LYS A 91 15.87 -9.37 -5.62
CA LYS A 91 16.15 -10.61 -6.37
C LYS A 91 14.85 -11.20 -6.92
N SER A 92 14.89 -11.54 -8.23
CA SER A 92 13.75 -12.20 -8.89
C SER A 92 13.41 -13.52 -8.20
N GLY A 93 12.13 -13.73 -7.90
CA GLY A 93 11.63 -14.94 -7.24
C GLY A 93 11.88 -15.02 -5.71
N ILE A 94 12.68 -14.13 -5.16
CA ILE A 94 13.01 -14.11 -3.71
C ILE A 94 12.41 -12.85 -3.06
N GLY A 95 12.54 -11.70 -3.72
CA GLY A 95 12.19 -10.39 -3.16
C GLY A 95 13.40 -9.63 -2.63
N PRO A 96 13.19 -8.69 -1.69
CA PRO A 96 14.28 -7.91 -1.09
C PRO A 96 15.28 -8.78 -0.31
N VAL A 97 16.56 -8.56 -0.56
CA VAL A 97 17.68 -9.15 0.21
C VAL A 97 18.52 -8.00 0.73
N ILE A 98 18.78 -7.99 2.03
CA ILE A 98 19.57 -6.96 2.72
C ILE A 98 20.91 -7.56 3.16
N HIS A 99 22.00 -7.00 2.63
CA HIS A 99 23.35 -7.51 2.83
C HIS A 99 24.01 -7.01 4.13
N ASN A 100 23.47 -5.94 4.72
CA ASN A 100 23.91 -5.36 5.99
C ASN A 100 22.79 -5.33 7.04
N PRO A 101 22.25 -6.48 7.48
CA PRO A 101 21.12 -6.53 8.40
C PRO A 101 21.45 -5.85 9.75
N ILE A 102 20.43 -5.22 10.33
CA ILE A 102 20.52 -4.56 11.64
C ILE A 102 20.55 -5.63 12.74
N LYS A 103 21.57 -5.59 13.58
CA LYS A 103 21.76 -6.52 14.71
C LYS A 103 21.95 -5.81 16.04
N THR A 104 22.49 -4.60 16.03
CA THR A 104 22.90 -3.85 17.21
C THR A 104 22.50 -2.38 17.10
N ILE A 105 22.55 -1.66 18.22
CA ILE A 105 22.33 -0.22 18.24
C ILE A 105 23.31 0.53 17.32
N GLN A 106 24.56 0.07 17.23
CA GLN A 106 25.57 0.68 16.36
C GLN A 106 25.20 0.57 14.87
N ASP A 107 24.48 -0.48 14.48
CA ASP A 107 23.98 -0.60 13.11
C ASP A 107 22.87 0.44 12.84
N VAL A 108 22.01 0.72 13.81
CA VAL A 108 20.99 1.78 13.71
C VAL A 108 21.65 3.16 13.64
N GLU A 109 22.67 3.42 14.47
CA GLU A 109 23.41 4.68 14.49
C GLU A 109 24.12 5.03 13.18
N LYS A 110 24.44 4.01 12.36
CA LYS A 110 25.02 4.20 11.02
C LYS A 110 24.01 4.63 9.96
N LEU A 111 22.71 4.50 10.23
CA LEU A 111 21.68 4.89 9.27
C LEU A 111 21.61 6.41 9.14
N SER A 112 21.60 6.88 7.91
CA SER A 112 21.44 8.30 7.59
C SER A 112 19.97 8.74 7.64
N GLN A 113 19.75 10.04 7.73
CA GLN A 113 18.44 10.63 7.48
C GLN A 113 18.20 10.75 5.98
N ILE A 114 16.96 10.53 5.54
CA ILE A 114 16.56 10.75 4.16
C ILE A 114 16.34 12.24 3.89
N ASP A 115 16.73 12.65 2.69
CA ASP A 115 16.35 13.91 2.05
C ASP A 115 15.70 13.54 0.71
N PRO A 116 14.36 13.47 0.60
CA PRO A 116 13.69 12.93 -0.58
C PRO A 116 13.99 13.67 -1.88
N GLU A 117 14.20 14.99 -1.85
CA GLU A 117 14.52 15.78 -3.03
C GLU A 117 15.92 15.45 -3.59
N ARG A 118 16.87 15.19 -2.71
CA ARG A 118 18.23 14.79 -3.10
C ARG A 118 18.34 13.30 -3.40
N ASP A 119 17.72 12.47 -2.58
CA ASP A 119 17.98 11.04 -2.51
C ASP A 119 17.08 10.21 -3.43
N VAL A 120 15.85 10.67 -3.67
CA VAL A 120 14.85 9.99 -4.51
C VAL A 120 14.08 10.94 -5.43
N PRO A 121 14.77 11.88 -6.13
CA PRO A 121 14.11 12.87 -7.00
C PRO A 121 13.26 12.22 -8.08
N TYR A 122 13.67 11.07 -8.59
CA TYR A 122 12.93 10.31 -9.61
C TYR A 122 11.54 9.85 -9.14
N VAL A 123 11.33 9.68 -7.83
CA VAL A 123 10.00 9.40 -7.26
C VAL A 123 9.12 10.63 -7.38
N LEU A 124 9.64 11.77 -6.97
CA LEU A 124 8.90 13.05 -6.95
C LEU A 124 8.59 13.52 -8.37
N ASP A 125 9.55 13.39 -9.28
CA ASP A 125 9.38 13.74 -10.70
C ASP A 125 8.33 12.83 -11.36
N THR A 126 8.30 11.54 -11.03
CA THR A 126 7.26 10.61 -11.50
C THR A 126 5.87 11.05 -11.03
N ILE A 127 5.75 11.44 -9.75
CA ILE A 127 4.46 11.89 -9.18
C ILE A 127 3.99 13.16 -9.88
N LYS A 128 4.86 14.16 -10.05
CA LYS A 128 4.54 15.41 -10.76
C LYS A 128 4.06 15.13 -12.18
N LEU A 129 4.81 14.32 -12.95
CA LEU A 129 4.46 13.96 -14.32
C LEU A 129 3.08 13.28 -14.40
N LEU A 130 2.76 12.39 -13.44
CA LEU A 130 1.48 11.71 -13.37
C LEU A 130 0.33 12.66 -13.06
N THR A 131 0.48 13.49 -12.04
CA THR A 131 -0.62 14.32 -11.52
C THR A 131 -0.88 15.57 -12.36
N GLU A 132 0.16 16.11 -13.00
CA GLU A 132 0.04 17.31 -13.83
C GLU A 132 -0.37 17.00 -15.28
N GLU A 133 0.06 15.87 -15.84
CA GLU A 133 -0.05 15.65 -17.29
C GLU A 133 -0.88 14.41 -17.67
N LYS A 134 -0.93 13.36 -16.85
CA LYS A 134 -1.39 12.05 -17.30
C LYS A 134 -2.67 11.55 -16.65
N LEU A 135 -2.84 11.76 -15.35
CA LEU A 135 -3.93 11.13 -14.61
C LEU A 135 -5.20 11.99 -14.56
N ASN A 136 -6.31 11.33 -14.83
CA ASN A 136 -7.66 11.86 -14.57
C ASN A 136 -8.31 11.25 -13.31
N VAL A 137 -7.55 10.47 -12.55
CA VAL A 137 -7.91 9.85 -11.26
C VAL A 137 -6.89 10.24 -10.19
N PRO A 138 -7.23 10.15 -8.89
CA PRO A 138 -6.27 10.40 -7.82
C PRO A 138 -5.09 9.43 -7.85
N LEU A 139 -3.91 9.91 -7.47
CA LEU A 139 -2.70 9.11 -7.29
C LEU A 139 -2.51 8.73 -5.83
N ILE A 140 -2.36 7.45 -5.57
CA ILE A 140 -1.97 6.89 -4.28
C ILE A 140 -0.45 6.85 -4.20
N GLY A 141 0.13 7.63 -3.26
CA GLY A 141 1.48 7.41 -2.79
C GLY A 141 1.50 6.34 -1.69
N PHE A 142 2.67 5.84 -1.33
CA PHE A 142 2.74 4.82 -0.29
C PHE A 142 4.09 4.74 0.41
N THR A 143 4.09 4.03 1.53
CA THR A 143 5.29 3.58 2.25
C THR A 143 5.06 2.21 2.87
N GLY A 144 6.14 1.50 3.18
CA GLY A 144 6.07 0.38 4.10
C GLY A 144 5.87 0.87 5.53
N ALA A 145 5.13 0.12 6.34
CA ALA A 145 5.01 0.39 7.77
C ALA A 145 6.34 0.13 8.50
N PRO A 146 6.62 0.83 9.59
CA PRO A 146 7.88 0.66 10.34
C PRO A 146 8.18 -0.78 10.74
N PHE A 147 7.19 -1.55 11.22
CA PHE A 147 7.40 -2.96 11.56
C PHE A 147 7.80 -3.81 10.35
N THR A 148 7.12 -3.65 9.23
CA THR A 148 7.43 -4.39 8.00
C THR A 148 8.82 -4.06 7.49
N LEU A 149 9.20 -2.77 7.46
CA LEU A 149 10.54 -2.34 7.07
C LEU A 149 11.61 -2.83 8.04
N ALA A 150 11.39 -2.71 9.36
CA ALA A 150 12.29 -3.21 10.39
C ALA A 150 12.49 -4.72 10.26
N SER A 151 11.42 -5.48 9.98
CA SER A 151 11.51 -6.93 9.79
C SER A 151 12.43 -7.30 8.64
N TYR A 152 12.32 -6.66 7.49
CA TYR A 152 13.25 -6.86 6.38
C TYR A 152 14.68 -6.51 6.75
N MET A 153 14.88 -5.39 7.44
CA MET A 153 16.22 -4.91 7.83
C MET A 153 16.89 -5.80 8.85
N ILE A 154 16.15 -6.41 9.78
CA ILE A 154 16.67 -7.30 10.81
C ILE A 154 16.87 -8.72 10.29
N GLU A 155 15.87 -9.27 9.59
CA GLU A 155 15.91 -10.64 9.04
C GLU A 155 16.88 -10.77 7.85
N GLY A 156 17.20 -9.66 7.17
CA GLY A 156 18.02 -9.67 5.97
C GLY A 156 17.25 -10.04 4.69
N GLY A 157 15.93 -10.22 4.78
CA GLY A 157 15.07 -10.61 3.68
C GLY A 157 13.69 -11.08 4.15
N PRO A 158 12.93 -11.76 3.28
CA PRO A 158 11.67 -12.38 3.67
C PRO A 158 11.82 -13.41 4.78
N SER A 159 10.90 -13.44 5.73
CA SER A 159 10.89 -14.40 6.83
C SER A 159 9.51 -15.03 7.01
N LYS A 160 9.46 -16.27 7.49
CA LYS A 160 8.21 -16.94 7.86
C LYS A 160 7.83 -16.70 9.31
N ASN A 161 8.82 -16.66 10.19
CA ASN A 161 8.62 -16.69 11.64
C ASN A 161 9.06 -15.40 12.35
N TYR A 162 9.82 -14.53 11.67
CA TYR A 162 10.32 -13.25 12.23
C TYR A 162 11.09 -13.44 13.55
N ASN A 163 11.91 -14.49 13.63
CA ASN A 163 12.62 -14.88 14.85
C ASN A 163 13.56 -13.79 15.35
N PHE A 164 14.36 -13.22 14.46
CA PHE A 164 15.33 -12.18 14.82
C PHE A 164 14.66 -10.86 15.14
N THR A 165 13.61 -10.51 14.40
CA THR A 165 12.80 -9.31 14.66
C THR A 165 12.18 -9.38 16.06
N LYS A 166 11.47 -10.47 16.37
CA LYS A 166 10.86 -10.68 17.69
C LYS A 166 11.90 -10.78 18.81
N ALA A 167 13.03 -11.47 18.55
CA ALA A 167 14.11 -11.55 19.53
C ALA A 167 14.66 -10.16 19.88
N MET A 168 14.83 -9.27 18.91
CA MET A 168 15.26 -7.89 19.18
C MET A 168 14.22 -7.13 20.02
N MET A 169 12.95 -7.23 19.69
CA MET A 169 11.86 -6.62 20.48
C MET A 169 11.92 -7.02 21.95
N TYR A 170 12.19 -8.30 22.24
CA TYR A 170 12.15 -8.83 23.60
C TYR A 170 13.47 -8.70 24.36
N ARG A 171 14.62 -8.72 23.68
CA ARG A 171 15.95 -8.76 24.32
C ARG A 171 16.64 -7.41 24.34
N ASP A 172 16.33 -6.53 23.38
CA ASP A 172 17.01 -5.27 23.18
C ASP A 172 16.02 -4.18 22.74
N GLU A 173 15.14 -3.82 23.65
CA GLU A 173 14.14 -2.79 23.41
C GLU A 173 14.76 -1.45 22.98
N ALA A 174 15.95 -1.13 23.49
CA ALA A 174 16.64 0.12 23.15
C ALA A 174 16.97 0.18 21.65
N THR A 175 17.55 -0.88 21.12
CA THR A 175 17.85 -1.01 19.68
C THR A 175 16.53 -1.02 18.87
N TRP A 176 15.52 -1.77 19.32
CA TRP A 176 14.21 -1.84 18.66
C TRP A 176 13.58 -0.46 18.53
N PHE A 177 13.44 0.28 19.63
CA PHE A 177 12.80 1.60 19.62
C PHE A 177 13.64 2.63 18.85
N ALA A 178 14.97 2.57 18.91
CA ALA A 178 15.82 3.43 18.10
C ALA A 178 15.57 3.20 16.59
N LEU A 179 15.51 1.93 16.15
CA LEU A 179 15.22 1.58 14.76
C LEU A 179 13.82 2.03 14.36
N MET A 180 12.80 1.75 15.17
CA MET A 180 11.42 2.13 14.89
C MET A 180 11.25 3.65 14.78
N ASN A 181 11.86 4.42 15.69
CA ASN A 181 11.84 5.89 15.63
C ASN A 181 12.52 6.40 14.37
N HIS A 182 13.67 5.83 14.01
CA HIS A 182 14.37 6.21 12.78
C HIS A 182 13.53 5.94 11.54
N LEU A 183 12.87 4.79 11.46
CA LEU A 183 11.99 4.43 10.34
C LEU A 183 10.74 5.31 10.28
N VAL A 184 10.19 5.73 11.42
CA VAL A 184 9.11 6.73 11.44
C VAL A 184 9.59 8.05 10.82
N ASP A 185 10.76 8.55 11.24
CA ASP A 185 11.32 9.80 10.70
C ASP A 185 11.53 9.71 9.18
N VAL A 186 12.07 8.60 8.70
CA VAL A 186 12.26 8.34 7.26
C VAL A 186 10.92 8.31 6.53
N SER A 187 9.94 7.57 7.06
CA SER A 187 8.62 7.39 6.42
C SER A 187 7.84 8.70 6.40
N VAL A 188 7.88 9.50 7.47
CA VAL A 188 7.22 10.83 7.51
C VAL A 188 7.79 11.73 6.41
N LYS A 189 9.10 11.84 6.29
CA LYS A 189 9.75 12.66 5.27
C LYS A 189 9.41 12.18 3.86
N TYR A 190 9.50 10.86 3.64
CA TYR A 190 9.25 10.25 2.34
C TYR A 190 7.79 10.41 1.88
N VAL A 191 6.84 10.18 2.78
CA VAL A 191 5.40 10.33 2.48
C VAL A 191 5.04 11.80 2.29
N THR A 192 5.53 12.69 3.15
CA THR A 192 5.30 14.15 3.03
C THR A 192 5.77 14.65 1.66
N ALA A 193 6.96 14.26 1.22
CA ALA A 193 7.47 14.64 -0.10
C ALA A 193 6.61 14.10 -1.25
N GLN A 194 6.05 12.89 -1.13
CA GLN A 194 5.12 12.35 -2.12
C GLN A 194 3.83 13.18 -2.21
N VAL A 195 3.27 13.60 -1.07
CA VAL A 195 2.08 14.47 -1.01
C VAL A 195 2.39 15.83 -1.62
N GLU A 196 3.50 16.45 -1.27
CA GLU A 196 3.94 17.73 -1.81
C GLU A 196 4.19 17.68 -3.33
N ALA A 197 4.63 16.52 -3.84
CA ALA A 197 4.78 16.29 -5.27
C ALA A 197 3.45 16.06 -6.01
N GLY A 198 2.34 15.78 -5.30
CA GLY A 198 0.99 15.67 -5.88
C GLY A 198 0.22 14.39 -5.55
N ALA A 199 0.74 13.48 -4.72
CA ALA A 199 -0.04 12.33 -4.26
C ALA A 199 -1.23 12.80 -3.41
N GLU A 200 -2.43 12.25 -3.67
CA GLU A 200 -3.67 12.75 -3.07
C GLU A 200 -4.21 11.86 -1.96
N LEU A 201 -3.67 10.68 -1.81
CA LEU A 201 -3.89 9.78 -0.68
C LEU A 201 -2.67 8.87 -0.52
N ILE A 202 -2.50 8.32 0.68
CA ILE A 202 -1.33 7.51 1.04
C ILE A 202 -1.79 6.16 1.55
N GLN A 203 -1.16 5.08 1.05
CA GLN A 203 -1.32 3.76 1.65
C GLN A 203 -0.06 3.34 2.41
N ILE A 204 -0.25 2.87 3.64
CA ILE A 204 0.80 2.27 4.46
C ILE A 204 0.64 0.75 4.37
N PHE A 205 1.68 0.07 3.88
CA PHE A 205 1.71 -1.38 3.76
C PHE A 205 2.37 -2.00 4.99
N ASP A 206 1.57 -2.66 5.83
CA ASP A 206 2.05 -3.41 6.99
C ASP A 206 1.89 -4.92 6.76
N SER A 207 2.54 -5.41 5.72
CA SER A 207 2.35 -6.76 5.18
C SER A 207 2.69 -7.87 6.18
N TRP A 208 3.59 -7.62 7.13
CA TRP A 208 4.11 -8.63 8.04
C TRP A 208 3.53 -8.56 9.46
N VAL A 209 2.76 -7.53 9.78
CA VAL A 209 2.27 -7.27 11.15
C VAL A 209 1.37 -8.37 11.72
N GLY A 210 0.74 -9.15 10.86
CA GLY A 210 -0.04 -10.33 11.27
C GLY A 210 0.74 -11.40 12.05
N ALA A 211 2.08 -11.33 12.03
CA ALA A 211 2.94 -12.19 12.82
C ALA A 211 2.95 -11.87 14.32
N LEU A 212 2.42 -10.71 14.73
CA LEU A 212 2.39 -10.25 16.11
C LEU A 212 1.05 -10.58 16.78
N ASN A 213 1.09 -10.86 18.08
CA ASN A 213 -0.10 -10.83 18.92
C ASN A 213 -0.51 -9.39 19.25
N VAL A 214 -1.69 -9.22 19.83
CA VAL A 214 -2.26 -7.89 20.14
C VAL A 214 -1.41 -7.12 21.16
N GLU A 215 -0.88 -7.79 22.19
CA GLU A 215 -0.10 -7.14 23.25
C GLU A 215 1.23 -6.61 22.73
N ASP A 216 1.93 -7.40 21.90
CA ASP A 216 3.18 -6.99 21.27
C ASP A 216 2.93 -5.83 20.30
N TYR A 217 1.84 -5.88 19.55
CA TYR A 217 1.46 -4.77 18.67
C TYR A 217 1.24 -3.47 19.46
N ARG A 218 0.48 -3.53 20.55
CA ARG A 218 0.22 -2.37 21.42
C ARG A 218 1.50 -1.77 21.99
N ARG A 219 2.41 -2.62 22.46
CA ARG A 219 3.64 -2.18 23.11
C ARG A 219 4.69 -1.67 22.14
N TYR A 220 4.95 -2.44 21.08
CA TYR A 220 6.13 -2.24 20.24
C TYR A 220 5.86 -1.53 18.92
N ILE A 221 4.59 -1.45 18.47
CA ILE A 221 4.25 -0.98 17.13
C ILE A 221 3.27 0.20 17.16
N LYS A 222 2.14 0.08 17.85
CA LYS A 222 1.04 1.06 17.82
C LYS A 222 1.49 2.51 18.09
N PRO A 223 2.36 2.81 19.08
CA PRO A 223 2.83 4.17 19.32
C PRO A 223 3.55 4.78 18.11
N HIS A 224 4.34 3.98 17.39
CA HIS A 224 5.06 4.41 16.19
C HIS A 224 4.12 4.65 15.02
N MET A 225 3.08 3.83 14.87
CA MET A 225 2.05 4.04 13.85
C MET A 225 1.24 5.31 14.12
N ILE A 226 0.85 5.56 15.36
CA ILE A 226 0.18 6.81 15.75
C ILE A 226 1.07 8.01 15.39
N ARG A 227 2.34 7.97 15.77
CA ARG A 227 3.29 9.04 15.50
C ARG A 227 3.43 9.28 13.99
N LEU A 228 3.67 8.23 13.20
CA LEU A 228 3.82 8.33 11.74
C LEU A 228 2.62 9.01 11.10
N ILE A 229 1.42 8.50 11.39
CA ILE A 229 0.19 9.00 10.75
C ILE A 229 -0.13 10.41 11.22
N SER A 230 0.02 10.70 12.52
CA SER A 230 -0.23 12.03 13.08
C SER A 230 0.71 13.09 12.50
N GLU A 231 2.01 12.82 12.43
CA GLU A 231 2.98 13.77 11.86
C GLU A 231 2.74 14.04 10.36
N VAL A 232 2.28 13.06 9.60
CA VAL A 232 1.89 13.25 8.20
C VAL A 232 0.64 14.14 8.12
N LYS A 233 -0.39 13.85 8.93
CA LYS A 233 -1.66 14.59 8.91
C LYS A 233 -1.57 16.00 9.50
N GLU A 234 -0.64 16.25 10.41
CA GLU A 234 -0.34 17.59 10.90
C GLU A 234 0.22 18.52 9.81
N LYS A 235 0.94 17.95 8.84
CA LYS A 235 1.52 18.71 7.73
C LYS A 235 0.56 18.86 6.55
N HIS A 236 -0.24 17.83 6.29
CA HIS A 236 -1.10 17.74 5.12
C HIS A 236 -2.44 17.07 5.44
N ASP A 237 -3.53 17.65 4.96
CA ASP A 237 -4.87 17.02 5.00
C ASP A 237 -4.96 15.96 3.90
N VAL A 238 -4.30 14.82 4.12
CA VAL A 238 -4.25 13.71 3.18
C VAL A 238 -4.87 12.45 3.79
N PRO A 239 -5.78 11.76 3.08
CA PRO A 239 -6.31 10.49 3.55
C PRO A 239 -5.23 9.41 3.65
N VAL A 240 -5.29 8.62 4.72
CA VAL A 240 -4.35 7.53 4.99
C VAL A 240 -5.09 6.20 5.03
N ILE A 241 -4.62 5.27 4.21
CA ILE A 241 -5.07 3.87 4.14
C ILE A 241 -4.03 3.01 4.87
N LEU A 242 -4.48 2.16 5.78
CA LEU A 242 -3.62 1.11 6.38
C LEU A 242 -4.05 -0.26 5.87
N PHE A 243 -3.10 -1.03 5.37
CA PHE A 243 -3.33 -2.40 4.91
C PHE A 243 -2.28 -3.36 5.49
N GLY A 244 -2.73 -4.51 5.96
CA GLY A 244 -1.88 -5.62 6.39
C GLY A 244 -2.52 -6.97 6.11
N VAL A 245 -1.71 -8.02 6.08
CA VAL A 245 -2.11 -9.37 5.74
C VAL A 245 -2.14 -10.25 7.00
N GLY A 246 -3.17 -11.08 7.17
CA GLY A 246 -3.29 -11.96 8.31
C GLY A 246 -3.46 -11.24 9.65
N ALA A 247 -3.96 -10.01 9.62
CA ALA A 247 -4.02 -9.09 10.76
C ALA A 247 -5.43 -8.88 11.31
N SER A 248 -6.35 -9.80 11.07
CA SER A 248 -7.76 -9.69 11.54
C SER A 248 -7.89 -9.48 13.05
N HIS A 249 -6.99 -10.06 13.83
CA HIS A 249 -6.94 -9.91 15.29
C HIS A 249 -6.47 -8.50 15.73
N LEU A 250 -5.92 -7.69 14.83
CA LEU A 250 -5.45 -6.32 15.09
C LEU A 250 -6.46 -5.24 14.68
N ILE A 251 -7.60 -5.60 14.11
CA ILE A 251 -8.58 -4.64 13.56
C ILE A 251 -9.02 -3.61 14.60
N ASN A 252 -9.25 -4.01 15.85
CA ASN A 252 -9.62 -3.08 16.92
C ASN A 252 -8.51 -2.08 17.22
N GLU A 253 -7.27 -2.54 17.22
CA GLU A 253 -6.11 -1.65 17.42
C GLU A 253 -5.97 -0.64 16.28
N TRP A 254 -6.27 -1.06 15.05
CA TRP A 254 -6.21 -0.19 13.87
C TRP A 254 -7.35 0.82 13.84
N ASN A 255 -8.52 0.48 14.38
CA ASN A 255 -9.64 1.42 14.48
C ASN A 255 -9.31 2.64 15.36
N ASP A 256 -8.41 2.48 16.33
CA ASP A 256 -7.93 3.55 17.20
C ASP A 256 -6.85 4.45 16.54
N LEU A 257 -6.26 4.02 15.43
CA LEU A 257 -5.27 4.81 14.72
C LEU A 257 -5.93 5.97 13.96
N PRO A 258 -5.22 7.09 13.74
CA PRO A 258 -5.76 8.24 12.99
C PRO A 258 -5.79 8.00 11.46
N ILE A 259 -6.09 6.79 11.02
CA ILE A 259 -6.32 6.43 9.63
C ILE A 259 -7.72 6.80 9.16
N ASP A 260 -7.91 6.95 7.86
CA ASP A 260 -9.21 7.21 7.23
C ASP A 260 -9.82 5.94 6.63
N VAL A 261 -8.97 5.04 6.17
CA VAL A 261 -9.37 3.80 5.49
C VAL A 261 -8.66 2.60 6.11
N LEU A 262 -9.44 1.58 6.43
CA LEU A 262 -8.95 0.30 6.92
C LEU A 262 -9.03 -0.75 5.81
N GLY A 263 -7.88 -1.19 5.34
CA GLY A 263 -7.74 -2.23 4.32
C GLY A 263 -7.86 -3.62 4.93
N LEU A 264 -8.77 -4.43 4.39
CA LEU A 264 -9.01 -5.81 4.81
C LEU A 264 -8.38 -6.79 3.82
N ASP A 265 -7.74 -7.84 4.33
CA ASP A 265 -7.47 -9.01 3.52
C ASP A 265 -8.73 -9.89 3.38
N TRP A 266 -8.66 -10.95 2.59
CA TRP A 266 -9.83 -11.80 2.27
C TRP A 266 -10.36 -12.63 3.44
N ARG A 267 -9.65 -12.69 4.58
CA ARG A 267 -10.00 -13.56 5.74
C ARG A 267 -11.12 -12.99 6.59
N THR A 268 -11.34 -11.69 6.55
CA THR A 268 -12.34 -11.01 7.37
C THR A 268 -13.31 -10.24 6.48
N SER A 269 -14.59 -10.55 6.55
CA SER A 269 -15.61 -9.82 5.81
C SER A 269 -15.79 -8.39 6.35
N ILE A 270 -16.35 -7.50 5.52
CA ILE A 270 -16.70 -6.14 5.92
C ILE A 270 -17.66 -6.17 7.12
N ASN A 271 -18.67 -7.04 7.09
CA ASN A 271 -19.63 -7.17 8.20
C ASN A 271 -18.98 -7.63 9.50
N GLN A 272 -18.03 -8.57 9.44
CA GLN A 272 -17.28 -8.97 10.64
C GLN A 272 -16.46 -7.81 11.20
N ALA A 273 -15.78 -7.06 10.37
CA ALA A 273 -15.02 -5.88 10.82
C ALA A 273 -15.96 -4.79 11.40
N GLN A 274 -17.12 -4.60 10.79
CA GLN A 274 -18.13 -3.65 11.29
C GLN A 274 -18.66 -4.07 12.66
N GLN A 275 -18.90 -5.37 12.89
CA GLN A 275 -19.31 -5.91 14.20
C GLN A 275 -18.27 -5.68 15.30
N LEU A 276 -17.00 -5.55 14.94
CA LEU A 276 -15.91 -5.15 15.85
C LEU A 276 -15.90 -3.65 16.16
N GLY A 277 -16.86 -2.87 15.65
CA GLY A 277 -16.98 -1.43 15.91
C GLY A 277 -16.12 -0.53 15.03
N VAL A 278 -15.63 -1.02 13.91
CA VAL A 278 -14.87 -0.18 12.98
C VAL A 278 -15.75 0.90 12.36
N THR A 279 -15.29 2.13 12.42
CA THR A 279 -16.00 3.32 11.91
C THR A 279 -15.33 3.93 10.66
N LYS A 280 -14.19 3.38 10.26
CA LYS A 280 -13.42 3.85 9.09
C LYS A 280 -14.07 3.41 7.77
N THR A 281 -13.68 4.04 6.68
CA THR A 281 -13.97 3.52 5.34
C THR A 281 -13.26 2.18 5.17
N PHE A 282 -13.96 1.16 4.65
CA PHE A 282 -13.35 -0.13 4.34
C PHE A 282 -12.76 -0.16 2.95
N GLN A 283 -11.59 -0.81 2.81
CA GLN A 283 -11.01 -1.14 1.51
C GLN A 283 -10.83 -2.65 1.41
N GLY A 284 -11.27 -3.23 0.30
CA GLY A 284 -11.08 -4.66 -0.02
C GLY A 284 -12.38 -5.32 -0.44
N ASN A 285 -12.48 -6.69 -0.47
CA ASN A 285 -11.42 -7.60 -0.06
C ASN A 285 -11.59 -8.99 -0.73
N LEU A 286 -11.73 -8.98 -2.07
CA LEU A 286 -11.80 -10.24 -2.81
C LEU A 286 -10.48 -11.01 -2.70
N ASP A 287 -10.54 -12.32 -2.43
CA ASP A 287 -9.38 -13.19 -2.57
C ASP A 287 -8.88 -13.16 -4.02
N PRO A 288 -7.64 -12.74 -4.29
CA PRO A 288 -7.14 -12.63 -5.66
C PRO A 288 -7.09 -13.97 -6.40
N SER A 289 -7.06 -15.11 -5.72
CA SER A 289 -7.13 -16.44 -6.33
C SER A 289 -8.45 -16.67 -7.08
N ILE A 290 -9.52 -16.01 -6.67
CA ILE A 290 -10.84 -16.08 -7.31
C ILE A 290 -10.80 -15.54 -8.74
N LEU A 291 -9.91 -14.60 -9.03
CA LEU A 291 -9.73 -14.05 -10.38
C LEU A 291 -9.25 -15.08 -11.42
N LEU A 292 -8.79 -16.24 -10.98
CA LEU A 292 -8.40 -17.36 -11.83
C LEU A 292 -9.57 -18.32 -12.14
N ALA A 293 -10.73 -18.10 -11.52
CA ALA A 293 -11.93 -18.90 -11.72
C ALA A 293 -12.75 -18.41 -12.94
N PRO A 294 -13.73 -19.20 -13.41
CA PRO A 294 -14.71 -18.75 -14.39
C PRO A 294 -15.53 -17.54 -13.87
N TRP A 295 -16.02 -16.71 -14.80
CA TRP A 295 -16.71 -15.46 -14.46
C TRP A 295 -17.89 -15.63 -13.50
N ASN A 296 -18.72 -16.68 -13.70
CA ASN A 296 -19.86 -16.92 -12.83
C ASN A 296 -19.45 -17.11 -11.35
N VAL A 297 -18.29 -17.73 -11.10
CA VAL A 297 -17.73 -17.88 -9.75
C VAL A 297 -17.23 -16.52 -9.23
N ILE A 298 -16.53 -15.76 -10.07
CA ILE A 298 -16.05 -14.42 -9.71
C ILE A 298 -17.23 -13.54 -9.32
N GLU A 299 -18.27 -13.49 -10.16
CA GLU A 299 -19.48 -12.70 -9.91
C GLU A 299 -20.19 -13.08 -8.61
N GLU A 300 -20.33 -14.39 -8.35
CA GLU A 300 -20.92 -14.91 -7.11
C GLU A 300 -20.17 -14.42 -5.87
N ARG A 301 -18.84 -14.32 -5.96
CA ARG A 301 -17.99 -13.86 -4.85
C ARG A 301 -17.90 -12.34 -4.71
N LEU A 302 -18.08 -11.60 -5.80
CA LEU A 302 -18.12 -10.13 -5.78
C LEU A 302 -19.36 -9.60 -5.07
N LYS A 303 -20.54 -10.14 -5.37
CA LYS A 303 -21.83 -9.65 -4.88
C LYS A 303 -21.88 -9.46 -3.36
N PRO A 304 -21.56 -10.47 -2.52
CA PRO A 304 -21.60 -10.31 -1.07
C PRO A 304 -20.68 -9.20 -0.54
N ILE A 305 -19.51 -9.02 -1.14
CA ILE A 305 -18.57 -7.95 -0.76
C ILE A 305 -19.15 -6.58 -1.08
N LEU A 306 -19.74 -6.44 -2.27
CA LEU A 306 -20.33 -5.19 -2.71
C LEU A 306 -21.60 -4.84 -1.93
N ASP A 307 -22.46 -5.83 -1.64
CA ASP A 307 -23.66 -5.67 -0.82
C ASP A 307 -23.30 -5.16 0.58
N GLN A 308 -22.34 -5.81 1.25
CA GLN A 308 -21.84 -5.38 2.56
C GLN A 308 -21.24 -3.98 2.51
N GLY A 309 -20.49 -3.66 1.45
CA GLY A 309 -19.93 -2.34 1.24
C GLY A 309 -20.97 -1.26 1.04
N MET A 310 -22.04 -1.56 0.30
CA MET A 310 -23.17 -0.63 0.08
C MET A 310 -23.99 -0.42 1.36
N GLU A 311 -24.25 -1.47 2.14
CA GLU A 311 -24.90 -1.37 3.44
C GLU A 311 -24.10 -0.51 4.41
N ASN A 312 -22.79 -0.66 4.43
CA ASN A 312 -21.89 0.16 5.25
C ASN A 312 -21.86 1.63 4.78
N GLY A 313 -22.04 1.86 3.48
CA GLY A 313 -22.04 3.19 2.87
C GLY A 313 -20.66 3.81 2.62
N LYS A 314 -19.59 3.16 3.08
CA LYS A 314 -18.19 3.64 2.94
C LYS A 314 -17.27 2.48 2.53
N HIS A 315 -17.18 2.23 1.24
CA HIS A 315 -16.40 1.12 0.71
C HIS A 315 -15.61 1.51 -0.55
N ILE A 316 -14.34 1.12 -0.55
CA ILE A 316 -13.46 1.11 -1.71
C ILE A 316 -13.23 -0.36 -2.06
N PHE A 317 -13.66 -0.77 -3.26
CA PHE A 317 -13.41 -2.15 -3.68
C PHE A 317 -11.94 -2.34 -4.04
N ASN A 318 -11.36 -3.40 -3.55
CA ASN A 318 -10.02 -3.89 -3.86
C ASN A 318 -9.95 -5.41 -3.65
N LEU A 319 -8.83 -6.00 -3.99
CA LEU A 319 -8.51 -7.38 -3.59
C LEU A 319 -8.02 -7.40 -2.13
N GLY A 320 -8.08 -8.55 -1.51
CA GLY A 320 -7.50 -8.80 -0.19
C GLY A 320 -5.98 -8.99 -0.19
N HIS A 321 -5.34 -8.94 -1.35
CA HIS A 321 -3.89 -8.95 -1.59
C HIS A 321 -3.60 -8.44 -3.02
N GLY A 322 -2.34 -8.43 -3.43
CA GLY A 322 -1.96 -7.99 -4.78
C GLY A 322 -2.40 -8.95 -5.90
N VAL A 323 -2.59 -8.38 -7.10
CA VAL A 323 -2.86 -9.14 -8.32
C VAL A 323 -1.76 -10.15 -8.60
N PHE A 324 -2.13 -11.40 -8.93
CA PHE A 324 -1.18 -12.43 -9.36
C PHE A 324 -0.80 -12.26 -10.84
N PRO A 325 0.43 -12.65 -11.21
CA PRO A 325 0.88 -12.56 -12.62
C PRO A 325 0.03 -13.35 -13.61
N GLU A 326 -0.65 -14.40 -13.15
CA GLU A 326 -1.49 -15.31 -13.95
C GLU A 326 -2.85 -14.71 -14.26
N VAL A 327 -3.27 -13.65 -13.58
CA VAL A 327 -4.57 -13.02 -13.80
C VAL A 327 -4.58 -12.32 -15.16
N GLN A 328 -5.62 -12.58 -15.94
CA GLN A 328 -5.79 -11.96 -17.25
C GLN A 328 -6.25 -10.50 -17.10
N PRO A 329 -5.68 -9.55 -17.87
CA PRO A 329 -6.08 -8.14 -17.86
C PRO A 329 -7.58 -7.92 -18.08
N GLU A 330 -8.16 -8.69 -18.98
CA GLU A 330 -9.60 -8.63 -19.28
C GLU A 330 -10.47 -9.00 -18.07
N THR A 331 -10.00 -9.92 -17.21
CA THR A 331 -10.70 -10.26 -15.97
C THR A 331 -10.74 -9.06 -15.02
N LEU A 332 -9.62 -8.35 -14.84
CA LEU A 332 -9.56 -7.17 -13.98
C LEU A 332 -10.46 -6.05 -14.51
N ARG A 333 -10.43 -5.80 -15.81
CA ARG A 333 -11.31 -4.82 -16.46
C ARG A 333 -12.79 -5.18 -16.23
N LYS A 334 -13.16 -6.43 -16.46
CA LYS A 334 -14.54 -6.89 -16.25
C LYS A 334 -14.98 -6.78 -14.79
N VAL A 335 -14.07 -7.02 -13.84
CA VAL A 335 -14.35 -6.80 -12.41
C VAL A 335 -14.63 -5.31 -12.12
N SER A 336 -13.80 -4.39 -12.61
CA SER A 336 -14.03 -2.95 -12.43
C SER A 336 -15.37 -2.51 -13.02
N GLU A 337 -15.66 -2.92 -14.26
CA GLU A 337 -16.92 -2.60 -14.93
C GLU A 337 -18.13 -3.18 -14.17
N PHE A 338 -18.00 -4.41 -13.65
CA PHE A 338 -19.04 -5.01 -12.83
C PHE A 338 -19.25 -4.26 -11.53
N VAL A 339 -18.19 -3.89 -10.81
CA VAL A 339 -18.28 -3.11 -9.56
C VAL A 339 -19.01 -1.79 -9.83
N HIS A 340 -18.61 -1.05 -10.86
CA HIS A 340 -19.25 0.22 -11.21
C HIS A 340 -20.75 0.06 -11.52
N THR A 341 -21.11 -0.92 -12.35
CA THR A 341 -22.49 -1.15 -12.77
C THR A 341 -23.37 -1.67 -11.63
N TYR A 342 -22.86 -2.64 -10.87
CA TYR A 342 -23.62 -3.28 -9.79
C TYR A 342 -23.89 -2.33 -8.62
N THR A 343 -22.97 -1.40 -8.36
CA THR A 343 -23.08 -0.43 -7.24
C THR A 343 -23.56 0.95 -7.68
N GLN A 344 -24.04 1.09 -8.92
CA GLN A 344 -24.55 2.36 -9.47
C GLN A 344 -25.71 2.89 -8.61
N ARG A 345 -25.65 4.18 -8.28
CA ARG A 345 -26.62 4.89 -7.43
C ARG A 345 -27.31 5.99 -8.21
#